data_0155d1e91f5adf9e1e503d1018b11cff
#
_entry.id   0155d1e91f5adf9e1e503d1018b11cff
#
_cell.length_a   1.000
_cell.length_b   1.000
_cell.length_c   1.000
_cell.angle_alpha   90.00
_cell.angle_beta   90.00
_cell.angle_gamma   90.00
#
_symmetry.space_group_name_H-M   'P 1'
#
loop_
_entity.id
_entity.type
_entity.pdbx_description
1 polymer ?
#
loop_
_entity_poly.entity_id
_entity_poly.type
_entity_poly.pdbx_seq_one_letter_code
_entity_poly.pdbx_strand_id
1 'polypeptide(L)'
;MSEPNGAHGQIGATTDASLEGRAKSSKTPNRWWLWTIIAVIAVIAIVIGVNIAKPNKQTNTTVVGTGNVAASNTADSITIGLKLAPTNLDIRTTSGSALDQVLIGNVYEGLVARDENNQVVPAIATSWDESADGLTYTFHLNDNMTFSNGDALTAEDVSWSINQLIKNQYHDADSLNMVKSISANDSAKTVTITLNTANSNLLWTLTGRAGLVFDKDAKYDAKTEAIGSGPYLLDKFVTNDSITFKVNPKYWGTHKAKTQTVIIKYLADDNAAVNALKSGDVQVLAPITENLAAPFTKDSEHYTVKAGDDTDKYVMAFNSKGEKTADKRVRQAIRYAINHDELIASRGGADKALGGPIPSLDPGYEDLTGLYPYDLDKAKSLMAEAGYSEDKPLRLTITYANIYGTEIGDQLRSQLAKIGIDLKVNVVEFSTWLQDVYTNKNYDISLVDHNESHDFYQWADPTYYYNYDNAEVQKLYAQAIAATDDATRDTLLAKAAKLVSEDAPADWLFNYRVTTAWANGVKGFPVNLNQTLLPLYNVTYTK
;
A
#
# COMPACT_ATOMS: atom_id res chain seq x y z
N MET A 1 23.17 -21.18 -24.95
CA MET A 1 23.12 -19.74 -24.70
C MET A 1 21.67 -19.43 -24.40
N SER A 2 21.29 -19.51 -23.16
CA SER A 2 19.94 -19.26 -22.62
C SER A 2 20.03 -18.00 -21.78
N GLU A 3 19.27 -16.99 -22.14
CA GLU A 3 19.12 -15.75 -21.39
C GLU A 3 18.49 -16.04 -20.01
N PRO A 4 18.95 -15.41 -18.94
CA PRO A 4 18.27 -15.48 -17.66
C PRO A 4 17.11 -14.50 -17.63
N ASN A 5 15.89 -14.98 -17.50
CA ASN A 5 14.71 -14.19 -17.14
C ASN A 5 14.92 -13.61 -15.73
N GLY A 6 15.21 -12.32 -15.67
CA GLY A 6 15.18 -11.56 -14.41
C GLY A 6 13.73 -11.26 -14.02
N ALA A 7 13.28 -11.84 -12.93
CA ALA A 7 12.02 -11.48 -12.30
C ALA A 7 12.12 -10.08 -11.70
N HIS A 8 11.28 -9.18 -12.15
CA HIS A 8 11.21 -7.81 -11.64
C HIS A 8 9.93 -7.63 -10.86
N GLY A 9 10.08 -7.24 -9.60
CA GLY A 9 8.97 -6.80 -8.76
C GLY A 9 8.22 -5.65 -9.44
N GLN A 10 6.90 -5.76 -9.53
CA GLN A 10 6.07 -4.72 -10.12
C GLN A 10 5.91 -3.56 -9.15
N ILE A 11 6.35 -2.39 -9.56
CA ILE A 11 6.06 -1.12 -8.87
C ILE A 11 4.56 -0.87 -9.01
N GLY A 12 3.84 -0.84 -7.88
CA GLY A 12 2.40 -0.67 -7.85
C GLY A 12 1.96 0.73 -8.25
N ALA A 13 1.71 0.95 -9.51
CA ALA A 13 0.93 2.09 -9.99
C ALA A 13 -0.02 1.59 -11.07
N THR A 14 -1.29 1.51 -10.73
CA THR A 14 -2.34 1.05 -11.64
C THR A 14 -2.93 2.21 -12.43
N THR A 15 -2.66 2.25 -13.73
CA THR A 15 -3.60 2.85 -14.68
C THR A 15 -3.72 1.93 -15.87
N ASP A 16 -4.82 1.21 -15.95
CA ASP A 16 -5.24 0.47 -17.13
C ASP A 16 -5.80 1.45 -18.17
N ALA A 17 -5.14 1.58 -19.31
CA ALA A 17 -5.70 2.17 -20.52
C ALA A 17 -5.22 1.38 -21.72
N SER A 18 -5.99 0.35 -22.09
CA SER A 18 -5.86 -0.34 -23.37
C SER A 18 -6.29 0.60 -24.52
N LEU A 19 -5.37 0.99 -25.39
CA LEU A 19 -5.66 1.62 -26.68
C LEU A 19 -5.07 0.76 -27.80
N GLU A 20 -5.91 -0.05 -28.41
CA GLU A 20 -5.66 -0.58 -29.74
C GLU A 20 -5.86 0.51 -30.79
N GLY A 21 -4.80 0.81 -31.54
CA GLY A 21 -4.84 1.67 -32.68
C GLY A 21 -5.47 1.00 -33.90
N ARG A 22 -6.46 1.65 -34.54
CA ARG A 22 -6.83 1.38 -35.92
C ARG A 22 -7.18 2.67 -36.67
N ALA A 23 -6.74 2.66 -37.91
CA ALA A 23 -6.69 3.76 -38.87
C ALA A 23 -8.04 4.35 -39.29
N LYS A 24 -7.97 5.59 -39.75
CA LYS A 24 -9.02 6.47 -40.23
C LYS A 24 -9.86 5.90 -41.39
N SER A 25 -11.18 6.10 -41.26
CA SER A 25 -12.08 6.25 -42.39
C SER A 25 -13.18 7.26 -42.00
N SER A 26 -13.25 8.33 -42.77
CA SER A 26 -14.21 9.44 -42.62
C SER A 26 -15.58 8.99 -43.09
N LYS A 27 -16.61 9.08 -42.22
CA LYS A 27 -18.03 9.18 -42.61
C LYS A 27 -18.79 10.02 -41.57
N THR A 28 -19.59 10.96 -42.07
CA THR A 28 -20.46 11.90 -41.39
C THR A 28 -21.40 11.26 -40.38
N PRO A 29 -21.67 11.89 -39.21
CA PRO A 29 -22.51 11.29 -38.17
C PRO A 29 -23.99 11.50 -38.44
N ASN A 30 -24.72 10.41 -38.44
CA ASN A 30 -26.18 10.37 -38.49
C ASN A 30 -26.75 10.68 -37.10
N ARG A 31 -27.61 11.68 -36.99
CA ARG A 31 -28.12 12.28 -35.73
C ARG A 31 -29.26 11.45 -35.07
N TRP A 32 -29.20 10.15 -35.05
CA TRP A 32 -30.26 9.27 -34.50
C TRP A 32 -30.19 9.07 -32.99
N TRP A 33 -29.09 9.39 -32.35
CA TRP A 33 -28.90 9.23 -30.89
C TRP A 33 -29.61 10.34 -30.05
N LEU A 34 -30.06 11.44 -30.66
CA LEU A 34 -30.79 12.53 -29.98
C LEU A 34 -32.23 12.15 -29.61
N TRP A 35 -32.81 11.09 -30.20
CA TRP A 35 -34.17 10.65 -29.91
C TRP A 35 -34.25 9.60 -28.82
N THR A 36 -33.15 8.93 -28.49
CA THR A 36 -33.09 7.92 -27.41
C THR A 36 -32.96 8.58 -26.04
N ILE A 37 -32.42 9.78 -25.91
CA ILE A 37 -32.29 10.47 -24.62
C ILE A 37 -33.65 11.04 -24.14
N ILE A 38 -34.54 11.44 -25.07
CA ILE A 38 -35.88 11.95 -24.71
C ILE A 38 -36.81 10.83 -24.22
N ALA A 39 -36.66 9.61 -24.70
CA ALA A 39 -37.46 8.46 -24.26
C ALA A 39 -37.11 7.98 -22.85
N VAL A 40 -35.85 8.10 -22.41
CA VAL A 40 -35.40 7.68 -21.06
C VAL A 40 -35.84 8.67 -19.98
N ILE A 41 -35.93 9.98 -20.29
CA ILE A 41 -36.40 11.01 -19.34
C ILE A 41 -37.92 10.89 -19.08
N ALA A 42 -38.71 10.46 -20.06
CA ALA A 42 -40.15 10.27 -19.90
C ALA A 42 -40.53 9.05 -19.04
N VAL A 43 -39.70 8.01 -19.00
CA VAL A 43 -39.94 6.80 -18.16
C VAL A 43 -39.60 7.04 -16.69
N ILE A 44 -38.63 7.91 -16.41
CA ILE A 44 -38.24 8.24 -15.01
C ILE A 44 -39.28 9.14 -14.33
N ALA A 45 -40.00 9.98 -15.08
CA ALA A 45 -41.05 10.83 -14.53
C ALA A 45 -42.36 10.09 -14.17
N ILE A 46 -42.59 8.89 -14.70
CA ILE A 46 -43.81 8.08 -14.41
C ILE A 46 -43.62 7.18 -13.19
N VAL A 47 -42.40 6.84 -12.79
CA VAL A 47 -42.13 5.98 -11.61
C VAL A 47 -42.13 6.76 -10.28
N ILE A 48 -42.01 8.08 -10.30
CA ILE A 48 -41.99 8.93 -9.09
C ILE A 48 -43.40 9.38 -8.66
N GLY A 49 -44.45 9.15 -9.49
CA GLY A 49 -45.78 9.73 -9.30
C GLY A 49 -46.79 8.90 -8.50
N VAL A 50 -46.51 7.71 -8.01
CA VAL A 50 -47.53 6.82 -7.43
C VAL A 50 -47.12 6.22 -6.06
N ASN A 51 -46.66 7.01 -5.12
CA ASN A 51 -46.61 6.55 -3.72
C ASN A 51 -46.72 7.72 -2.72
N ILE A 52 -47.87 8.41 -2.75
CA ILE A 52 -48.28 9.23 -1.62
C ILE A 52 -49.73 8.83 -1.24
N ALA A 53 -49.87 8.50 0.03
CA ALA A 53 -51.09 8.39 0.82
C ALA A 53 -51.67 6.99 1.08
N LYS A 54 -51.39 6.52 2.30
CA LYS A 54 -52.47 6.18 3.27
C LYS A 54 -51.92 6.12 4.68
N PRO A 55 -52.58 6.74 5.68
CA PRO A 55 -52.16 6.69 7.08
C PRO A 55 -52.66 5.42 7.75
N ASN A 56 -51.81 4.73 8.50
CA ASN A 56 -52.22 3.60 9.31
C ASN A 56 -52.28 4.00 10.79
N LYS A 57 -53.37 3.69 11.43
CA LYS A 57 -53.70 3.99 12.83
C LYS A 57 -52.79 3.24 13.78
N GLN A 58 -52.24 3.96 14.77
CA GLN A 58 -51.62 3.42 15.96
C GLN A 58 -52.66 2.75 16.85
N THR A 59 -52.39 1.52 17.24
CA THR A 59 -52.97 0.89 18.42
C THR A 59 -51.91 0.81 19.51
N ASN A 60 -52.12 1.61 20.54
CA ASN A 60 -51.29 1.57 21.78
C ASN A 60 -51.58 0.24 22.51
N THR A 61 -50.53 -0.53 22.75
CA THR A 61 -50.56 -1.57 23.79
C THR A 61 -49.40 -1.27 24.74
N THR A 62 -49.72 -0.79 25.93
CA THR A 62 -48.79 -0.56 27.02
C THR A 62 -48.36 -1.90 27.61
N VAL A 63 -47.11 -2.24 27.52
CA VAL A 63 -46.47 -3.27 28.35
C VAL A 63 -45.41 -2.59 29.22
N VAL A 64 -45.70 -2.53 30.51
CA VAL A 64 -44.76 -2.12 31.54
C VAL A 64 -43.81 -3.29 31.80
N GLY A 65 -42.54 -3.08 31.51
CA GLY A 65 -41.44 -3.98 31.84
C GLY A 65 -40.22 -3.16 32.20
N THR A 66 -39.95 -3.03 33.48
CA THR A 66 -38.77 -2.37 34.05
C THR A 66 -37.52 -3.18 33.77
N GLY A 67 -36.61 -2.56 33.04
CA GLY A 67 -35.24 -3.03 32.85
C GLY A 67 -34.48 -1.97 32.11
N ASN A 68 -33.80 -1.06 32.81
CA ASN A 68 -32.84 -0.12 32.23
C ASN A 68 -31.65 -0.92 31.69
N VAL A 69 -31.75 -1.41 30.45
CA VAL A 69 -30.59 -1.69 29.63
C VAL A 69 -30.32 -0.37 28.91
N ALA A 70 -29.22 0.29 29.22
CA ALA A 70 -28.75 1.42 28.46
C ALA A 70 -28.65 0.94 26.99
N ALA A 71 -29.48 1.48 26.11
CA ALA A 71 -29.42 1.19 24.70
C ALA A 71 -28.02 1.60 24.21
N SER A 72 -27.26 0.64 23.74
CA SER A 72 -25.99 0.90 23.07
C SER A 72 -26.29 1.74 21.82
N ASN A 73 -25.83 3.00 21.80
CA ASN A 73 -25.95 3.88 20.62
C ASN A 73 -25.04 3.45 19.45
N THR A 74 -24.41 2.28 19.56
CA THR A 74 -23.54 1.73 18.52
C THR A 74 -24.37 1.36 17.30
N ALA A 75 -23.98 1.87 16.15
CA ALA A 75 -24.67 1.58 14.89
C ALA A 75 -24.34 0.16 14.39
N ASP A 76 -25.32 -0.51 13.80
CA ASP A 76 -25.13 -1.84 13.19
C ASP A 76 -24.32 -1.79 11.88
N SER A 77 -24.13 -0.60 11.31
CA SER A 77 -23.39 -0.39 10.08
C SER A 77 -22.52 0.85 10.09
N ILE A 78 -21.43 0.78 9.35
CA ILE A 78 -20.54 1.90 9.05
C ILE A 78 -20.21 1.92 7.56
N THR A 79 -20.11 3.13 6.99
CA THR A 79 -19.65 3.33 5.60
C THR A 79 -18.30 4.04 5.60
N ILE A 80 -17.35 3.48 4.88
CA ILE A 80 -15.96 3.96 4.75
C ILE A 80 -15.73 4.37 3.31
N GLY A 81 -15.34 5.62 3.07
CA GLY A 81 -14.95 6.12 1.76
C GLY A 81 -13.48 5.82 1.47
N LEU A 82 -13.21 5.10 0.39
CA LEU A 82 -11.87 4.87 -0.15
C LEU A 82 -11.76 5.44 -1.56
N LYS A 83 -10.53 5.66 -2.04
CA LYS A 83 -10.30 6.28 -3.36
C LYS A 83 -10.18 5.25 -4.48
N LEU A 84 -9.45 4.16 -4.24
CA LEU A 84 -9.09 3.17 -5.26
C LEU A 84 -10.04 1.96 -5.18
N ALA A 85 -10.77 1.70 -6.27
CA ALA A 85 -11.64 0.55 -6.40
C ALA A 85 -10.92 -0.63 -7.08
N PRO A 86 -11.07 -1.87 -6.59
CA PRO A 86 -10.62 -3.04 -7.31
C PRO A 86 -11.50 -3.29 -8.55
N THR A 87 -10.90 -3.76 -9.63
CA THR A 87 -11.63 -4.09 -10.87
C THR A 87 -12.41 -5.39 -10.78
N ASN A 88 -11.97 -6.31 -9.94
CA ASN A 88 -12.61 -7.57 -9.57
C ASN A 88 -12.02 -8.06 -8.23
N LEU A 89 -12.47 -9.21 -7.70
CA LEU A 89 -12.08 -9.71 -6.38
C LEU A 89 -11.05 -10.86 -6.39
N ASP A 90 -10.59 -11.32 -7.55
CA ASP A 90 -9.58 -12.39 -7.60
C ASP A 90 -8.20 -11.86 -7.19
N ILE A 91 -7.94 -11.87 -5.90
CA ILE A 91 -6.69 -11.39 -5.30
C ILE A 91 -5.45 -12.19 -5.74
N ARG A 92 -5.64 -13.40 -6.31
CA ARG A 92 -4.53 -14.25 -6.79
C ARG A 92 -3.98 -13.77 -8.12
N THR A 93 -4.81 -13.17 -8.98
CA THR A 93 -4.46 -12.85 -10.37
C THR A 93 -4.57 -11.38 -10.73
N THR A 94 -5.21 -10.58 -9.89
CA THR A 94 -5.44 -9.15 -10.15
C THR A 94 -4.42 -8.30 -9.40
N SER A 95 -3.75 -7.40 -10.11
CA SER A 95 -2.78 -6.45 -9.53
C SER A 95 -3.46 -5.35 -8.71
N GLY A 96 -2.68 -4.71 -7.84
CA GLY A 96 -3.03 -3.47 -7.14
C GLY A 96 -3.37 -3.66 -5.67
N SER A 97 -2.95 -2.68 -4.87
CA SER A 97 -3.11 -2.65 -3.41
C SER A 97 -4.58 -2.55 -2.94
N ALA A 98 -5.50 -2.10 -3.82
CA ALA A 98 -6.92 -1.97 -3.49
C ALA A 98 -7.57 -3.29 -3.04
N LEU A 99 -7.10 -4.45 -3.57
CA LEU A 99 -7.56 -5.77 -3.12
C LEU A 99 -6.98 -6.15 -1.77
N ASP A 100 -5.68 -5.93 -1.59
CA ASP A 100 -4.98 -6.23 -0.34
C ASP A 100 -5.61 -5.46 0.81
N GLN A 101 -5.82 -4.16 0.60
CA GLN A 101 -6.43 -3.26 1.57
C GLN A 101 -7.76 -3.79 2.13
N VAL A 102 -8.63 -4.36 1.31
CA VAL A 102 -9.99 -4.69 1.74
C VAL A 102 -10.21 -6.18 2.00
N LEU A 103 -9.43 -7.07 1.40
CA LEU A 103 -9.66 -8.52 1.51
C LEU A 103 -8.76 -9.19 2.54
N ILE A 104 -7.48 -8.75 2.68
CA ILE A 104 -6.54 -9.35 3.63
C ILE A 104 -6.94 -9.01 5.06
N GLY A 105 -7.05 -10.03 5.91
CA GLY A 105 -7.44 -9.89 7.31
C GLY A 105 -8.94 -9.61 7.55
N ASN A 106 -9.71 -9.35 6.50
CA ASN A 106 -11.16 -9.16 6.59
C ASN A 106 -11.91 -10.39 6.08
N VAL A 107 -11.58 -10.86 4.88
CA VAL A 107 -12.22 -12.02 4.22
C VAL A 107 -11.26 -13.20 4.16
N TYR A 108 -10.02 -12.95 3.71
CA TYR A 108 -8.99 -13.97 3.66
C TYR A 108 -7.97 -13.74 4.78
N GLU A 109 -7.60 -14.82 5.46
CA GLU A 109 -6.50 -14.81 6.42
C GLU A 109 -5.27 -15.50 5.83
N GLY A 110 -4.09 -15.02 6.22
CA GLY A 110 -2.82 -15.63 5.89
C GLY A 110 -2.40 -16.67 6.92
N LEU A 111 -1.37 -17.45 6.59
CA LEU A 111 -0.71 -18.35 7.54
C LEU A 111 -0.23 -17.58 8.77
N VAL A 112 0.33 -16.40 8.54
CA VAL A 112 0.63 -15.37 9.55
C VAL A 112 0.03 -14.04 9.07
N ALA A 113 -0.07 -13.04 9.95
CA ALA A 113 -0.54 -11.69 9.63
C ALA A 113 0.51 -10.66 10.02
N ARG A 114 0.27 -9.40 9.72
CA ARG A 114 1.02 -8.26 10.24
C ARG A 114 0.09 -7.30 10.98
N ASP A 115 0.63 -6.62 11.98
CA ASP A 115 -0.09 -5.60 12.72
C ASP A 115 0.11 -4.19 12.11
N GLU A 116 -0.46 -3.17 12.73
CA GLU A 116 -0.33 -1.77 12.31
C GLU A 116 1.07 -1.17 12.48
N ASN A 117 2.00 -1.88 13.12
CA ASN A 117 3.41 -1.55 13.23
C ASN A 117 4.27 -2.34 12.22
N ASN A 118 3.63 -3.01 11.25
CA ASN A 118 4.27 -3.85 10.25
C ASN A 118 5.00 -5.08 10.82
N GLN A 119 4.65 -5.50 12.05
CA GLN A 119 5.25 -6.65 12.72
C GLN A 119 4.47 -7.93 12.41
N VAL A 120 5.20 -9.04 12.19
CA VAL A 120 4.57 -10.35 11.99
C VAL A 120 3.90 -10.82 13.28
N VAL A 121 2.64 -11.22 13.15
CA VAL A 121 1.82 -11.70 14.26
C VAL A 121 1.11 -13.01 13.90
N PRO A 122 0.75 -13.85 14.90
CA PRO A 122 -0.05 -15.05 14.68
C PRO A 122 -1.38 -14.78 13.95
N ALA A 123 -1.80 -15.73 13.08
CA ALA A 123 -3.09 -15.73 12.40
C ALA A 123 -3.63 -17.17 12.30
N ILE A 124 -3.63 -17.81 11.12
CA ILE A 124 -3.98 -19.24 10.99
C ILE A 124 -2.99 -20.08 11.79
N ALA A 125 -1.69 -19.75 11.76
CA ALA A 125 -0.70 -20.30 12.69
C ALA A 125 -0.74 -19.54 14.02
N THR A 126 -0.69 -20.28 15.13
CA THR A 126 -0.58 -19.74 16.50
C THR A 126 0.86 -19.42 16.87
N SER A 127 1.80 -20.14 16.28
CA SER A 127 3.25 -20.05 16.50
C SER A 127 4.00 -20.75 15.38
N TRP A 128 5.30 -20.57 15.35
CA TRP A 128 6.20 -21.28 14.45
C TRP A 128 7.56 -21.51 15.10
N ASP A 129 8.23 -22.56 14.65
CA ASP A 129 9.61 -22.88 15.00
C ASP A 129 10.48 -22.69 13.75
N GLU A 130 11.64 -22.08 13.92
CA GLU A 130 12.66 -21.93 12.90
C GLU A 130 13.86 -22.81 13.26
N SER A 131 14.39 -23.55 12.27
CA SER A 131 15.61 -24.33 12.47
C SER A 131 16.84 -23.42 12.60
N ALA A 132 17.86 -23.88 13.33
CA ALA A 132 19.06 -23.08 13.59
C ALA A 132 19.84 -22.63 12.34
N ASP A 133 19.61 -23.28 11.20
CA ASP A 133 20.19 -22.93 9.90
C ASP A 133 19.30 -22.03 9.05
N GLY A 134 18.11 -21.64 9.57
CA GLY A 134 17.14 -20.79 8.86
C GLY A 134 16.49 -21.45 7.64
N LEU A 135 16.61 -22.77 7.48
CA LEU A 135 16.14 -23.48 6.28
C LEU A 135 14.78 -24.15 6.44
N THR A 136 14.28 -24.29 7.66
CA THR A 136 13.01 -24.98 7.93
C THR A 136 12.17 -24.22 8.92
N TYR A 137 10.93 -23.93 8.53
CA TYR A 137 9.91 -23.30 9.36
C TYR A 137 8.78 -24.29 9.57
N THR A 138 8.41 -24.55 10.83
CA THR A 138 7.28 -25.41 11.20
C THR A 138 6.22 -24.56 11.87
N PHE A 139 5.10 -24.36 11.19
CA PHE A 139 3.96 -23.59 11.67
C PHE A 139 2.97 -24.48 12.40
N HIS A 140 2.53 -24.07 13.59
CA HIS A 140 1.53 -24.75 14.41
C HIS A 140 0.18 -24.07 14.24
N LEU A 141 -0.81 -24.77 13.72
CA LEU A 141 -2.09 -24.21 13.34
C LEU A 141 -3.09 -24.19 14.50
N ASN A 142 -4.05 -23.26 14.44
CA ASN A 142 -5.17 -23.20 15.36
C ASN A 142 -6.05 -24.46 15.29
N ASP A 143 -6.88 -24.63 16.32
CA ASP A 143 -7.92 -25.67 16.39
C ASP A 143 -9.24 -25.22 15.76
N ASN A 144 -10.01 -26.16 15.23
CA ASN A 144 -11.39 -25.97 14.81
C ASN A 144 -11.61 -24.81 13.81
N MET A 145 -10.65 -24.58 12.94
CA MET A 145 -10.72 -23.57 11.92
C MET A 145 -11.72 -23.93 10.83
N THR A 146 -12.45 -22.96 10.32
CA THR A 146 -13.42 -23.14 9.24
C THR A 146 -13.39 -21.99 8.24
N PHE A 147 -13.67 -22.29 6.99
CA PHE A 147 -14.01 -21.30 5.99
C PHE A 147 -15.45 -20.79 6.17
N SER A 148 -15.77 -19.69 5.49
CA SER A 148 -17.08 -19.04 5.55
C SER A 148 -18.24 -19.91 5.04
N ASN A 149 -17.98 -20.84 4.11
CA ASN A 149 -18.95 -21.84 3.64
C ASN A 149 -19.22 -22.92 4.68
N GLY A 150 -18.36 -23.09 5.68
CA GLY A 150 -18.45 -24.06 6.77
C GLY A 150 -17.54 -25.27 6.61
N ASP A 151 -16.76 -25.34 5.54
CA ASP A 151 -15.76 -26.38 5.34
C ASP A 151 -14.63 -26.20 6.35
N ALA A 152 -14.00 -27.30 6.77
CA ALA A 152 -12.87 -27.26 7.69
C ALA A 152 -11.64 -26.67 6.98
N LEU A 153 -10.94 -25.76 7.65
CA LEU A 153 -9.63 -25.28 7.22
C LEU A 153 -8.56 -26.18 7.83
N THR A 154 -7.76 -26.81 6.99
CA THR A 154 -6.77 -27.84 7.37
C THR A 154 -5.34 -27.43 7.00
N ALA A 155 -4.34 -28.17 7.47
CA ALA A 155 -2.96 -27.96 7.05
C ALA A 155 -2.78 -28.25 5.55
N GLU A 156 -3.60 -29.14 4.97
CA GLU A 156 -3.58 -29.41 3.54
C GLU A 156 -4.02 -28.16 2.74
N ASP A 157 -5.04 -27.40 3.17
CA ASP A 157 -5.47 -26.17 2.50
C ASP A 157 -4.37 -25.11 2.48
N VAL A 158 -3.64 -24.95 3.60
CA VAL A 158 -2.47 -24.04 3.67
C VAL A 158 -1.39 -24.46 2.68
N SER A 159 -1.00 -25.72 2.71
CA SER A 159 0.03 -26.26 1.81
C SER A 159 -0.41 -26.14 0.34
N TRP A 160 -1.64 -26.48 0.05
CA TRP A 160 -2.23 -26.39 -1.29
C TRP A 160 -2.22 -24.94 -1.79
N SER A 161 -2.64 -23.97 -0.97
CA SER A 161 -2.75 -22.56 -1.36
C SER A 161 -1.40 -22.00 -1.78
N ILE A 162 -0.35 -22.20 -0.98
CA ILE A 162 0.98 -21.68 -1.28
C ILE A 162 1.59 -22.42 -2.50
N ASN A 163 1.41 -23.75 -2.59
CA ASN A 163 1.86 -24.52 -3.75
C ASN A 163 1.14 -24.10 -5.06
N GLN A 164 -0.14 -23.75 -4.99
CA GLN A 164 -0.86 -23.24 -6.17
C GLN A 164 -0.36 -21.87 -6.61
N LEU A 165 -0.05 -20.98 -5.66
CA LEU A 165 0.53 -19.67 -5.95
C LEU A 165 1.85 -19.83 -6.72
N ILE A 166 2.76 -20.65 -6.21
CA ILE A 166 4.06 -20.92 -6.85
C ILE A 166 3.88 -21.59 -8.23
N LYS A 167 3.06 -22.64 -8.30
CA LYS A 167 2.86 -23.43 -9.52
C LYS A 167 2.23 -22.63 -10.67
N ASN A 168 1.25 -21.81 -10.34
CA ASN A 168 0.48 -21.06 -11.35
C ASN A 168 1.07 -19.67 -11.61
N GLN A 169 2.17 -19.32 -10.94
CA GLN A 169 2.79 -17.98 -11.03
C GLN A 169 1.78 -16.87 -10.78
N TYR A 170 0.99 -17.02 -9.70
CA TYR A 170 0.06 -15.99 -9.26
C TYR A 170 0.83 -14.78 -8.74
N HIS A 171 0.12 -13.71 -8.42
CA HIS A 171 0.72 -12.50 -7.87
C HIS A 171 1.58 -12.84 -6.65
N ASP A 172 2.78 -12.27 -6.59
CA ASP A 172 3.79 -12.47 -5.53
C ASP A 172 4.44 -13.87 -5.50
N ALA A 173 4.23 -14.73 -6.51
CA ALA A 173 4.87 -16.04 -6.58
C ALA A 173 6.40 -15.95 -6.53
N ASP A 174 6.97 -14.92 -7.14
CA ASP A 174 8.42 -14.70 -7.17
C ASP A 174 9.01 -14.43 -5.78
N SER A 175 8.23 -13.90 -4.85
CA SER A 175 8.64 -13.68 -3.46
C SER A 175 8.90 -14.98 -2.69
N LEU A 176 8.48 -16.13 -3.23
CA LEU A 176 8.70 -17.47 -2.68
C LEU A 176 9.71 -18.32 -3.46
N ASN A 177 10.53 -17.72 -4.32
CA ASN A 177 11.55 -18.44 -5.12
C ASN A 177 12.57 -19.22 -4.27
N MET A 178 12.75 -18.83 -2.99
CA MET A 178 13.60 -19.57 -2.05
C MET A 178 12.96 -20.86 -1.54
N VAL A 179 11.65 -21.06 -1.72
CA VAL A 179 10.94 -22.24 -1.18
C VAL A 179 11.34 -23.50 -1.97
N LYS A 180 11.78 -24.51 -1.25
CA LYS A 180 12.14 -25.82 -1.78
C LYS A 180 10.95 -26.78 -1.76
N SER A 181 10.23 -26.81 -0.63
CA SER A 181 9.08 -27.70 -0.45
C SER A 181 8.16 -27.21 0.66
N ILE A 182 6.88 -27.58 0.55
CA ILE A 182 5.87 -27.33 1.56
C ILE A 182 5.16 -28.65 1.83
N SER A 183 5.03 -29.02 3.11
CA SER A 183 4.33 -30.23 3.53
C SER A 183 3.35 -29.94 4.65
N ALA A 184 2.21 -30.64 4.63
CA ALA A 184 1.16 -30.54 5.63
C ALA A 184 1.06 -31.83 6.47
N ASN A 185 0.68 -31.68 7.73
CA ASN A 185 0.34 -32.78 8.63
C ASN A 185 -0.93 -32.40 9.41
N ASP A 186 -2.08 -32.84 8.92
CA ASP A 186 -3.37 -32.54 9.54
C ASP A 186 -3.52 -33.15 10.94
N SER A 187 -2.95 -34.32 11.18
CA SER A 187 -3.01 -34.97 12.49
C SER A 187 -2.22 -34.20 13.56
N ALA A 188 -1.06 -33.62 13.18
CA ALA A 188 -0.25 -32.80 14.04
C ALA A 188 -0.63 -31.30 13.96
N LYS A 189 -1.53 -30.92 13.02
CA LYS A 189 -1.91 -29.53 12.71
C LYS A 189 -0.67 -28.65 12.44
N THR A 190 0.23 -29.13 11.59
CA THR A 190 1.45 -28.41 11.24
C THR A 190 1.62 -28.28 9.74
N VAL A 191 2.22 -27.16 9.34
CA VAL A 191 2.75 -26.96 7.99
C VAL A 191 4.23 -26.69 8.10
N THR A 192 5.02 -27.42 7.31
CA THR A 192 6.47 -27.23 7.27
C THR A 192 6.87 -26.68 5.91
N ILE A 193 7.55 -25.53 5.92
CA ILE A 193 8.14 -24.90 4.73
C ILE A 193 9.67 -25.08 4.82
N THR A 194 10.25 -25.68 3.78
CA THR A 194 11.71 -25.85 3.67
C THR A 194 12.23 -24.92 2.55
N LEU A 195 13.33 -24.26 2.81
CA LEU A 195 13.97 -23.31 1.89
C LEU A 195 15.22 -23.92 1.24
N ASN A 196 15.58 -23.40 0.07
CA ASN A 196 16.87 -23.67 -0.58
C ASN A 196 18.01 -22.84 0.04
N THR A 197 17.68 -21.64 0.50
CA THR A 197 18.58 -20.69 1.17
C THR A 197 17.81 -19.99 2.28
N ALA A 198 18.48 -19.70 3.39
CA ALA A 198 17.87 -18.95 4.50
C ALA A 198 17.37 -17.58 4.01
N ASN A 199 16.18 -17.18 4.50
CA ASN A 199 15.58 -15.91 4.14
C ASN A 199 14.74 -15.36 5.29
N SER A 200 15.27 -14.38 6.00
CA SER A 200 14.65 -13.72 7.15
C SER A 200 13.36 -12.95 6.80
N ASN A 201 13.08 -12.70 5.51
CA ASN A 201 11.85 -12.07 5.05
C ASN A 201 10.70 -13.08 4.84
N LEU A 202 10.91 -14.40 4.98
CA LEU A 202 9.86 -15.39 4.70
C LEU A 202 8.59 -15.12 5.49
N LEU A 203 8.69 -14.90 6.79
CA LEU A 203 7.53 -14.67 7.66
C LEU A 203 6.77 -13.41 7.23
N TRP A 204 7.48 -12.32 6.96
CA TRP A 204 6.84 -11.09 6.47
C TRP A 204 6.17 -11.31 5.11
N THR A 205 6.83 -11.98 4.18
CA THR A 205 6.27 -12.34 2.86
C THR A 205 4.94 -13.10 3.01
N LEU A 206 4.86 -14.01 3.99
CA LEU A 206 3.64 -14.80 4.26
C LEU A 206 2.52 -13.98 4.94
N THR A 207 2.74 -12.73 5.34
CA THR A 207 1.66 -11.84 5.82
C THR A 207 0.84 -11.23 4.69
N GLY A 208 1.36 -11.23 3.46
CA GLY A 208 0.72 -10.74 2.24
C GLY A 208 0.04 -11.85 1.45
N ARG A 209 -0.16 -11.61 0.16
CA ARG A 209 -0.86 -12.55 -0.75
C ARG A 209 -0.22 -13.93 -0.79
N ALA A 210 1.10 -14.00 -0.64
CA ALA A 210 1.86 -15.26 -0.68
C ALA A 210 1.48 -16.25 0.42
N GLY A 211 0.97 -15.76 1.54
CA GLY A 211 0.55 -16.58 2.67
C GLY A 211 -0.95 -16.80 2.80
N LEU A 212 -1.79 -16.23 1.92
CA LEU A 212 -3.25 -16.37 1.99
C LEU A 212 -3.69 -17.81 1.81
N VAL A 213 -4.68 -18.22 2.61
CA VAL A 213 -5.21 -19.58 2.60
C VAL A 213 -6.60 -19.60 1.98
N PHE A 214 -6.77 -20.48 1.00
CA PHE A 214 -7.99 -20.70 0.24
C PHE A 214 -8.50 -22.13 0.44
N ASP A 215 -9.81 -22.29 0.43
CA ASP A 215 -10.45 -23.61 0.42
C ASP A 215 -10.19 -24.30 -0.93
N LYS A 216 -9.43 -25.41 -0.89
CA LYS A 216 -9.01 -26.16 -2.08
C LYS A 216 -10.17 -26.83 -2.82
N ASP A 217 -11.27 -27.08 -2.13
CA ASP A 217 -12.45 -27.80 -2.63
C ASP A 217 -13.59 -26.85 -3.04
N ALA A 218 -13.55 -25.58 -2.62
CA ALA A 218 -14.56 -24.58 -2.93
C ALA A 218 -14.59 -24.25 -4.43
N LYS A 219 -15.82 -24.08 -4.94
CA LYS A 219 -16.08 -23.67 -6.33
C LYS A 219 -16.90 -22.39 -6.34
N TYR A 220 -16.31 -21.31 -6.76
CA TYR A 220 -16.93 -19.99 -6.85
C TYR A 220 -16.24 -19.14 -7.92
N ASP A 221 -16.91 -18.11 -8.39
CA ASP A 221 -16.29 -17.12 -9.28
C ASP A 221 -15.49 -16.10 -8.44
N ALA A 222 -14.17 -16.30 -8.33
CA ALA A 222 -13.29 -15.46 -7.54
C ALA A 222 -13.28 -13.98 -7.97
N LYS A 223 -13.77 -13.65 -9.18
CA LYS A 223 -13.86 -12.24 -9.62
C LYS A 223 -15.00 -11.48 -8.96
N THR A 224 -16.03 -12.18 -8.48
CA THR A 224 -17.25 -11.57 -7.93
C THR A 224 -17.64 -12.13 -6.57
N GLU A 225 -17.05 -13.23 -6.14
CA GLU A 225 -17.34 -13.94 -4.89
C GLU A 225 -16.05 -14.18 -4.11
N ALA A 226 -16.17 -14.39 -2.79
CA ALA A 226 -15.06 -14.70 -1.92
C ALA A 226 -15.46 -15.70 -0.83
N ILE A 227 -14.69 -16.78 -0.69
CA ILE A 227 -14.80 -17.77 0.38
C ILE A 227 -13.47 -17.78 1.13
N GLY A 228 -13.44 -17.17 2.30
CA GLY A 228 -12.26 -17.06 3.15
C GLY A 228 -12.55 -17.51 4.58
N SER A 229 -11.58 -17.37 5.48
CA SER A 229 -11.71 -17.74 6.89
C SER A 229 -11.88 -16.55 7.82
N GLY A 230 -11.88 -15.33 7.30
CA GLY A 230 -11.81 -14.09 8.06
C GLY A 230 -13.09 -13.71 8.83
N PRO A 231 -13.02 -12.61 9.63
CA PRO A 231 -14.12 -12.15 10.48
C PRO A 231 -15.31 -11.60 9.72
N TYR A 232 -15.16 -11.31 8.43
CA TYR A 232 -16.23 -10.82 7.57
C TYR A 232 -16.47 -11.72 6.38
N LEU A 233 -17.73 -11.77 5.95
CA LEU A 233 -18.19 -12.35 4.69
C LEU A 233 -18.31 -11.25 3.66
N LEU A 234 -17.96 -11.53 2.40
CA LEU A 234 -18.37 -10.71 1.28
C LEU A 234 -19.89 -10.90 1.06
N ASP A 235 -20.68 -9.84 1.22
CA ASP A 235 -22.12 -9.85 0.95
C ASP A 235 -22.46 -9.34 -0.46
N LYS A 236 -21.75 -8.27 -0.89
CA LYS A 236 -21.99 -7.66 -2.19
C LYS A 236 -20.75 -6.97 -2.73
N PHE A 237 -20.51 -7.10 -4.02
CA PHE A 237 -19.52 -6.34 -4.78
C PHE A 237 -20.19 -5.64 -5.95
N VAL A 238 -19.97 -4.34 -6.08
CA VAL A 238 -20.40 -3.52 -7.23
C VAL A 238 -19.17 -2.83 -7.76
N THR A 239 -18.72 -3.25 -8.92
CA THR A 239 -17.46 -2.75 -9.54
C THR A 239 -17.46 -1.23 -9.62
N ASN A 240 -16.36 -0.61 -9.21
CA ASN A 240 -16.15 0.84 -9.16
C ASN A 240 -17.12 1.63 -8.25
N ASP A 241 -17.94 0.97 -7.45
CA ASP A 241 -18.92 1.62 -6.57
C ASP A 241 -18.71 1.23 -5.11
N SER A 242 -18.87 -0.08 -4.78
CA SER A 242 -18.87 -0.47 -3.38
C SER A 242 -18.60 -1.96 -3.14
N ILE A 243 -18.10 -2.24 -1.92
CA ILE A 243 -18.05 -3.58 -1.34
C ILE A 243 -18.83 -3.55 -0.03
N THR A 244 -19.69 -4.55 0.19
CA THR A 244 -20.40 -4.73 1.47
C THR A 244 -19.92 -5.99 2.15
N PHE A 245 -19.51 -5.85 3.40
CA PHE A 245 -19.13 -6.94 4.27
C PHE A 245 -20.16 -7.13 5.38
N LYS A 246 -20.40 -8.40 5.75
CA LYS A 246 -21.20 -8.80 6.92
C LYS A 246 -20.37 -9.63 7.89
N VAL A 247 -20.66 -9.53 9.16
CA VAL A 247 -20.01 -10.36 10.19
C VAL A 247 -20.11 -11.84 9.80
N ASN A 248 -18.97 -12.54 9.91
CA ASN A 248 -18.93 -13.99 9.79
C ASN A 248 -19.33 -14.62 11.13
N PRO A 249 -20.55 -15.19 11.26
CA PRO A 249 -21.01 -15.77 12.52
C PRO A 249 -20.27 -17.07 12.89
N LYS A 250 -19.57 -17.68 11.92
CA LYS A 250 -18.76 -18.89 12.11
C LYS A 250 -17.28 -18.60 12.34
N TYR A 251 -16.89 -17.32 12.42
CA TYR A 251 -15.49 -16.98 12.60
C TYR A 251 -14.91 -17.60 13.88
N TRP A 252 -13.91 -18.41 13.71
CA TRP A 252 -13.26 -19.20 14.77
C TRP A 252 -12.22 -18.37 15.55
N GLY A 253 -11.56 -17.39 14.89
CA GLY A 253 -10.45 -16.62 15.45
C GLY A 253 -10.85 -15.63 16.57
N THR A 254 -9.87 -14.94 17.10
CA THR A 254 -10.01 -13.99 18.22
C THR A 254 -10.45 -12.59 17.77
N HIS A 255 -10.22 -12.22 16.53
CA HIS A 255 -10.53 -10.90 15.95
C HIS A 255 -12.01 -10.78 15.53
N LYS A 256 -12.91 -11.01 16.49
CA LYS A 256 -14.35 -10.93 16.23
C LYS A 256 -14.75 -9.54 15.76
N ALA A 257 -15.47 -9.48 14.63
CA ALA A 257 -15.98 -8.23 14.08
C ALA A 257 -16.98 -7.56 15.03
N LYS A 258 -16.80 -6.27 15.29
CA LYS A 258 -17.63 -5.48 16.24
C LYS A 258 -18.82 -4.81 15.55
N THR A 259 -18.76 -4.54 14.24
CA THR A 259 -19.83 -3.91 13.46
C THR A 259 -20.44 -4.94 12.51
N GLN A 260 -21.77 -5.06 12.51
CA GLN A 260 -22.49 -6.10 11.76
C GLN A 260 -22.33 -5.97 10.25
N THR A 261 -22.30 -4.73 9.74
CA THR A 261 -22.16 -4.44 8.32
C THR A 261 -21.15 -3.34 8.10
N VAL A 262 -20.14 -3.58 7.27
CA VAL A 262 -19.20 -2.55 6.81
C VAL A 262 -19.39 -2.37 5.31
N ILE A 263 -19.57 -1.12 4.89
CA ILE A 263 -19.70 -0.74 3.49
C ILE A 263 -18.45 0.06 3.11
N ILE A 264 -17.68 -0.42 2.16
CA ILE A 264 -16.65 0.35 1.50
C ILE A 264 -17.27 1.01 0.29
N LYS A 265 -17.22 2.35 0.22
CA LYS A 265 -17.70 3.14 -0.90
C LYS A 265 -16.52 3.77 -1.61
N TYR A 266 -16.44 3.62 -2.92
CA TYR A 266 -15.33 4.16 -3.70
C TYR A 266 -15.67 5.54 -4.24
N LEU A 267 -14.84 6.54 -3.89
CA LEU A 267 -15.06 7.95 -4.17
C LEU A 267 -13.81 8.51 -4.88
N ALA A 268 -13.80 8.44 -6.21
CA ALA A 268 -12.66 8.89 -7.01
C ALA A 268 -12.51 10.41 -7.08
N ASP A 269 -13.63 11.15 -6.98
CA ASP A 269 -13.63 12.63 -6.95
C ASP A 269 -13.44 13.13 -5.52
N ASP A 270 -12.39 13.90 -5.30
CA ASP A 270 -11.99 14.37 -3.97
C ASP A 270 -13.06 15.32 -3.35
N ASN A 271 -13.74 16.15 -4.13
CA ASN A 271 -14.78 17.03 -3.62
C ASN A 271 -16.06 16.26 -3.25
N ALA A 272 -16.43 15.25 -4.06
CA ALA A 272 -17.51 14.34 -3.72
C ALA A 272 -17.23 13.57 -2.45
N ALA A 273 -15.98 13.10 -2.25
CA ALA A 273 -15.54 12.41 -1.05
C ALA A 273 -15.65 13.30 0.20
N VAL A 274 -15.14 14.54 0.14
CA VAL A 274 -15.26 15.52 1.22
C VAL A 274 -16.72 15.81 1.55
N ASN A 275 -17.58 15.96 0.54
CA ASN A 275 -19.01 16.21 0.75
C ASN A 275 -19.72 14.99 1.36
N ALA A 276 -19.34 13.76 0.98
CA ALA A 276 -19.90 12.54 1.55
C ALA A 276 -19.58 12.39 3.04
N LEU A 277 -18.37 12.78 3.49
CA LEU A 277 -18.04 12.79 4.92
C LEU A 277 -18.83 13.90 5.67
N LYS A 278 -18.96 15.10 5.07
CA LYS A 278 -19.73 16.20 5.67
C LYS A 278 -21.23 15.89 5.77
N SER A 279 -21.81 15.19 4.81
CA SER A 279 -23.23 14.82 4.84
C SER A 279 -23.50 13.61 5.74
N GLY A 280 -22.46 12.87 6.15
CA GLY A 280 -22.59 11.62 6.90
C GLY A 280 -22.91 10.40 6.02
N ASP A 281 -22.83 10.53 4.68
CA ASP A 281 -22.96 9.39 3.75
C ASP A 281 -21.83 8.38 3.93
N VAL A 282 -20.64 8.85 4.33
CA VAL A 282 -19.54 8.06 4.86
C VAL A 282 -19.16 8.57 6.24
N GLN A 283 -18.66 7.69 7.10
CA GLN A 283 -18.20 8.04 8.44
C GLN A 283 -16.68 8.16 8.52
N VAL A 284 -15.96 7.62 7.53
CA VAL A 284 -14.51 7.67 7.40
C VAL A 284 -14.18 8.00 5.95
N LEU A 285 -13.08 8.74 5.74
CA LEU A 285 -12.49 9.00 4.43
C LEU A 285 -10.98 8.77 4.49
N ALA A 286 -10.46 7.84 3.67
CA ALA A 286 -9.04 7.47 3.58
C ALA A 286 -8.66 7.04 2.15
N PRO A 287 -7.56 7.56 1.56
CA PRO A 287 -6.81 8.72 2.03
C PRO A 287 -7.53 10.04 1.74
N ILE A 288 -7.11 11.10 2.44
CA ILE A 288 -7.49 12.49 2.13
C ILE A 288 -6.22 13.35 2.16
N THR A 289 -6.08 14.29 1.23
CA THR A 289 -4.95 15.21 1.28
C THR A 289 -5.12 16.24 2.41
N GLU A 290 -4.01 16.77 2.94
CA GLU A 290 -4.01 17.75 4.02
C GLU A 290 -4.90 18.98 3.73
N ASN A 291 -4.83 19.49 2.49
CA ASN A 291 -5.64 20.64 2.07
C ASN A 291 -7.14 20.34 2.11
N LEU A 292 -7.54 19.13 1.71
CA LEU A 292 -8.93 18.67 1.74
C LEU A 292 -9.38 18.30 3.15
N ALA A 293 -8.45 17.89 4.04
CA ALA A 293 -8.70 17.61 5.44
C ALA A 293 -8.88 18.88 6.30
N ALA A 294 -8.38 20.03 5.85
CA ALA A 294 -8.40 21.28 6.61
C ALA A 294 -9.78 21.69 7.17
N PRO A 295 -10.92 21.52 6.47
CA PRO A 295 -12.24 21.79 7.05
C PRO A 295 -12.58 20.90 8.26
N PHE A 296 -12.15 19.64 8.22
CA PHE A 296 -12.38 18.66 9.30
C PHE A 296 -11.45 18.91 10.48
N THR A 297 -10.20 19.29 10.23
CA THR A 297 -9.25 19.70 11.28
C THR A 297 -9.74 20.92 12.06
N LYS A 298 -10.40 21.87 11.38
CA LYS A 298 -11.00 23.06 12.02
C LYS A 298 -12.26 22.75 12.81
N ASP A 299 -12.96 21.68 12.48
CA ASP A 299 -14.18 21.22 13.16
C ASP A 299 -13.91 19.98 14.01
N SER A 300 -12.97 20.11 14.94
CA SER A 300 -12.54 19.02 15.84
C SER A 300 -13.63 18.55 16.82
N GLU A 301 -14.73 19.31 16.95
CA GLU A 301 -15.90 18.91 17.74
C GLU A 301 -16.64 17.73 17.07
N HIS A 302 -16.68 17.69 15.74
CA HIS A 302 -17.41 16.66 14.99
C HIS A 302 -16.51 15.64 14.31
N TYR A 303 -15.25 15.99 14.03
CA TYR A 303 -14.34 15.16 13.25
C TYR A 303 -12.97 14.98 13.91
N THR A 304 -12.36 13.85 13.62
CA THR A 304 -10.97 13.57 13.93
C THR A 304 -10.19 13.41 12.62
N VAL A 305 -9.02 14.05 12.54
CA VAL A 305 -8.07 13.91 11.44
C VAL A 305 -6.76 13.38 11.99
N LYS A 306 -6.22 12.33 11.39
CA LYS A 306 -4.92 11.75 11.75
C LYS A 306 -4.13 11.37 10.53
N ALA A 307 -2.82 11.57 10.60
CA ALA A 307 -1.85 11.01 9.68
C ALA A 307 -1.25 9.74 10.29
N GLY A 308 -1.31 8.64 9.57
CA GLY A 308 -0.74 7.35 9.96
C GLY A 308 0.63 7.13 9.31
N ASP A 309 1.50 6.38 9.98
CA ASP A 309 2.77 5.97 9.42
C ASP A 309 2.56 4.92 8.32
N ASP A 310 3.36 5.00 7.26
CA ASP A 310 3.35 4.08 6.13
C ASP A 310 4.78 3.72 5.73
N THR A 311 4.94 2.79 4.81
CA THR A 311 6.25 2.37 4.28
C THR A 311 6.66 3.14 3.02
N ASP A 312 5.80 4.02 2.53
CA ASP A 312 6.00 4.82 1.33
C ASP A 312 7.14 5.81 1.47
N LYS A 313 8.07 5.77 0.52
CA LYS A 313 9.29 6.60 0.48
C LYS A 313 9.32 7.39 -0.82
N TYR A 314 9.33 8.71 -0.74
CA TYR A 314 9.59 9.56 -1.90
C TYR A 314 11.10 9.67 -2.13
N VAL A 315 11.59 8.92 -3.09
CA VAL A 315 13.02 8.76 -3.39
C VAL A 315 13.41 9.60 -4.59
N MET A 316 14.28 10.58 -4.36
CA MET A 316 14.99 11.32 -5.41
C MET A 316 16.29 10.60 -5.72
N ALA A 317 16.27 9.67 -6.66
CA ALA A 317 17.41 8.83 -7.02
C ALA A 317 18.36 9.54 -7.98
N PHE A 318 19.67 9.40 -7.73
CA PHE A 318 20.72 9.81 -8.65
C PHE A 318 21.18 8.61 -9.47
N ASN A 319 21.39 8.78 -10.77
CA ASN A 319 22.06 7.76 -11.57
C ASN A 319 23.53 7.67 -11.13
N SER A 320 23.89 6.70 -10.31
CA SER A 320 25.22 6.61 -9.70
C SER A 320 26.34 6.34 -10.72
N LYS A 321 26.03 5.93 -11.95
CA LYS A 321 26.96 5.78 -13.09
C LYS A 321 26.80 6.89 -14.14
N GLY A 322 25.87 7.83 -13.93
CA GLY A 322 25.64 8.95 -14.84
C GLY A 322 26.84 9.92 -14.86
N GLU A 323 27.20 10.44 -16.04
CA GLU A 323 28.35 11.32 -16.22
C GLU A 323 28.38 12.51 -15.24
N LYS A 324 27.19 13.06 -14.93
CA LYS A 324 27.04 14.27 -14.10
C LYS A 324 26.83 13.96 -12.62
N THR A 325 26.34 12.77 -12.29
CA THR A 325 25.94 12.36 -10.95
C THR A 325 26.81 11.25 -10.36
N ALA A 326 27.83 10.78 -11.09
CA ALA A 326 28.82 9.83 -10.57
C ALA A 326 29.70 10.42 -9.45
N ASP A 327 29.97 11.74 -9.47
CA ASP A 327 30.73 12.39 -8.42
C ASP A 327 29.93 12.48 -7.11
N LYS A 328 30.38 11.75 -6.08
CA LYS A 328 29.74 11.73 -4.76
C LYS A 328 29.59 13.14 -4.16
N ARG A 329 30.52 14.05 -4.41
CA ARG A 329 30.45 15.43 -3.89
C ARG A 329 29.23 16.18 -4.42
N VAL A 330 28.90 15.96 -5.70
CA VAL A 330 27.68 16.54 -6.33
C VAL A 330 26.42 16.00 -5.64
N ARG A 331 26.33 14.68 -5.45
CA ARG A 331 25.17 14.06 -4.78
C ARG A 331 25.02 14.52 -3.32
N GLN A 332 26.15 14.61 -2.59
CA GLN A 332 26.16 15.13 -1.23
C GLN A 332 25.77 16.62 -1.18
N ALA A 333 26.26 17.43 -2.12
CA ALA A 333 25.89 18.84 -2.22
C ALA A 333 24.37 19.01 -2.44
N ILE A 334 23.78 18.19 -3.28
CA ILE A 334 22.33 18.18 -3.50
C ILE A 334 21.60 17.86 -2.19
N ARG A 335 22.00 16.83 -1.46
CA ARG A 335 21.38 16.46 -0.18
C ARG A 335 21.47 17.57 0.87
N TYR A 336 22.62 18.25 1.01
CA TYR A 336 22.77 19.41 1.91
C TYR A 336 21.93 20.62 1.48
N ALA A 337 21.58 20.73 0.20
CA ALA A 337 20.83 21.86 -0.34
C ALA A 337 19.31 21.70 -0.26
N ILE A 338 18.82 20.49 -0.01
CA ILE A 338 17.37 20.23 0.11
C ILE A 338 16.90 20.58 1.54
N ASN A 339 15.95 21.51 1.61
CA ASN A 339 15.23 21.82 2.83
C ASN A 339 13.99 20.92 2.93
N HIS A 340 14.14 19.77 3.60
CA HIS A 340 13.07 18.77 3.74
C HIS A 340 11.86 19.33 4.50
N ASP A 341 12.08 20.18 5.52
CA ASP A 341 10.99 20.80 6.28
C ASP A 341 10.12 21.70 5.38
N GLU A 342 10.75 22.45 4.46
CA GLU A 342 10.03 23.28 3.50
C GLU A 342 9.23 22.44 2.50
N LEU A 343 9.79 21.31 2.04
CA LEU A 343 9.07 20.36 1.17
C LEU A 343 7.87 19.75 1.89
N ILE A 344 8.06 19.24 3.10
CA ILE A 344 7.02 18.65 3.93
C ILE A 344 5.92 19.67 4.23
N ALA A 345 6.31 20.89 4.64
CA ALA A 345 5.35 21.96 4.94
C ALA A 345 4.49 22.34 3.72
N SER A 346 5.06 22.37 2.51
CA SER A 346 4.31 22.67 1.28
C SER A 346 3.25 21.62 0.94
N ARG A 347 3.43 20.40 1.40
CA ARG A 347 2.51 19.27 1.25
C ARG A 347 1.45 19.19 2.35
N GLY A 348 1.49 20.09 3.34
CA GLY A 348 0.55 20.16 4.46
C GLY A 348 1.14 19.75 5.81
N GLY A 349 2.38 19.27 5.85
CA GLY A 349 3.14 19.04 7.08
C GLY A 349 2.91 17.68 7.76
N ALA A 350 2.19 16.76 7.14
CA ALA A 350 1.93 15.44 7.74
C ALA A 350 3.07 14.44 7.54
N ASP A 351 3.78 14.52 6.42
CA ASP A 351 4.88 13.63 6.08
C ASP A 351 6.02 13.72 7.10
N LYS A 352 6.87 12.71 7.19
CA LYS A 352 8.05 12.69 8.06
C LYS A 352 9.33 12.82 7.24
N ALA A 353 10.30 13.57 7.76
CA ALA A 353 11.65 13.55 7.19
C ALA A 353 12.22 12.12 7.23
N LEU A 354 12.95 11.75 6.19
CA LEU A 354 13.57 10.44 6.04
C LEU A 354 15.02 10.61 5.58
N GLY A 355 15.96 10.13 6.38
CA GLY A 355 17.40 10.33 6.11
C GLY A 355 18.06 9.17 5.35
N GLY A 356 17.35 8.09 5.07
CA GLY A 356 17.90 6.87 4.50
C GLY A 356 16.85 5.95 3.87
N PRO A 357 17.27 4.77 3.37
CA PRO A 357 16.43 3.89 2.55
C PRO A 357 15.36 3.11 3.31
N ILE A 358 15.43 3.04 4.64
CA ILE A 358 14.50 2.25 5.45
C ILE A 358 13.52 3.18 6.16
N PRO A 359 12.20 3.05 5.95
CA PRO A 359 11.18 3.82 6.64
C PRO A 359 10.94 3.29 8.06
N SER A 360 10.27 4.08 8.91
CA SER A 360 10.15 3.81 10.35
C SER A 360 9.42 2.53 10.73
N LEU A 361 8.65 1.94 9.83
CA LEU A 361 7.92 0.69 10.05
C LEU A 361 8.66 -0.56 9.55
N ASP A 362 9.84 -0.39 8.92
CA ASP A 362 10.61 -1.50 8.38
C ASP A 362 11.78 -1.90 9.28
N PRO A 363 12.22 -3.17 9.24
CA PRO A 363 13.37 -3.67 10.01
C PRO A 363 14.65 -2.90 9.73
N GLY A 364 15.42 -2.62 10.78
CA GLY A 364 16.69 -1.91 10.66
C GLY A 364 16.57 -0.40 10.47
N TYR A 365 15.40 0.19 10.71
CA TYR A 365 15.24 1.64 10.70
C TYR A 365 16.15 2.31 11.75
N GLU A 366 16.87 3.33 11.31
CA GLU A 366 17.54 4.32 12.16
C GLU A 366 17.20 5.73 11.65
N ASP A 367 17.10 6.70 12.56
CA ASP A 367 16.99 8.11 12.16
C ASP A 367 18.33 8.60 11.62
N LEU A 368 18.42 8.73 10.31
CA LEU A 368 19.60 9.20 9.58
C LEU A 368 19.45 10.64 9.08
N THR A 369 18.42 11.38 9.48
CA THR A 369 18.14 12.75 9.04
C THR A 369 19.29 13.72 9.38
N GLY A 370 20.03 13.42 10.45
CA GLY A 370 21.19 14.20 10.87
C GLY A 370 22.45 14.05 10.00
N LEU A 371 22.49 13.12 9.03
CA LEU A 371 23.68 12.94 8.17
C LEU A 371 23.86 14.08 7.16
N TYR A 372 22.79 14.64 6.65
CA TYR A 372 22.79 15.72 5.67
C TYR A 372 21.81 16.83 6.10
N PRO A 373 22.09 17.55 7.22
CA PRO A 373 21.26 18.68 7.60
C PRO A 373 21.31 19.78 6.54
N TYR A 374 20.23 20.53 6.37
CA TYR A 374 20.20 21.64 5.42
C TYR A 374 21.32 22.65 5.69
N ASP A 375 22.28 22.75 4.75
CA ASP A 375 23.48 23.60 4.85
C ASP A 375 23.93 24.04 3.45
N LEU A 376 23.51 25.23 3.04
CA LEU A 376 23.85 25.78 1.74
C LEU A 376 25.35 26.11 1.58
N ASP A 377 26.04 26.49 2.66
CA ASP A 377 27.46 26.83 2.58
C ASP A 377 28.28 25.55 2.35
N LYS A 378 27.97 24.49 3.04
CA LYS A 378 28.56 23.17 2.82
C LYS A 378 28.24 22.64 1.41
N ALA A 379 27.00 22.80 0.94
CA ALA A 379 26.59 22.41 -0.40
C ALA A 379 27.39 23.17 -1.48
N LYS A 380 27.50 24.50 -1.36
CA LYS A 380 28.30 25.34 -2.29
C LYS A 380 29.77 24.96 -2.29
N SER A 381 30.35 24.65 -1.11
CA SER A 381 31.76 24.20 -0.99
C SER A 381 31.98 22.91 -1.78
N LEU A 382 31.10 21.92 -1.63
CA LEU A 382 31.17 20.63 -2.35
C LEU A 382 31.00 20.82 -3.86
N MET A 383 30.09 21.70 -4.31
CA MET A 383 29.93 22.03 -5.73
C MET A 383 31.19 22.68 -6.30
N ALA A 384 31.82 23.62 -5.55
CA ALA A 384 33.07 24.25 -5.96
C ALA A 384 34.24 23.24 -6.06
N GLU A 385 34.33 22.30 -5.09
CA GLU A 385 35.31 21.20 -5.13
C GLU A 385 35.09 20.27 -6.32
N ALA A 386 33.84 20.11 -6.77
CA ALA A 386 33.46 19.35 -7.97
C ALA A 386 33.66 20.17 -9.28
N GLY A 387 34.03 21.45 -9.19
CA GLY A 387 34.31 22.32 -10.35
C GLY A 387 33.10 23.08 -10.90
N TYR A 388 32.04 23.26 -10.10
CA TYR A 388 30.85 24.01 -10.45
C TYR A 388 30.62 25.22 -9.55
N SER A 389 29.93 26.23 -10.07
CA SER A 389 29.60 27.46 -9.35
C SER A 389 28.40 28.15 -10.01
N GLU A 390 27.94 29.27 -9.46
CA GLU A 390 26.86 30.08 -10.08
C GLU A 390 27.24 30.56 -11.50
N ASP A 391 28.54 30.91 -11.73
CA ASP A 391 29.04 31.30 -13.06
C ASP A 391 29.29 30.12 -13.99
N LYS A 392 29.39 28.91 -13.45
CA LYS A 392 29.60 27.65 -14.17
C LYS A 392 28.62 26.60 -13.64
N PRO A 393 27.33 26.74 -13.91
CA PRO A 393 26.31 25.86 -13.32
C PRO A 393 26.37 24.44 -13.87
N LEU A 394 26.07 23.47 -13.01
CA LEU A 394 25.83 22.10 -13.42
C LEU A 394 24.39 21.97 -13.95
N ARG A 395 24.24 21.51 -15.19
CA ARG A 395 22.92 21.26 -15.79
C ARG A 395 22.49 19.82 -15.58
N LEU A 396 21.41 19.62 -14.84
CA LEU A 396 20.79 18.33 -14.56
C LEU A 396 19.35 18.30 -15.06
N THR A 397 18.87 17.09 -15.32
CA THR A 397 17.45 16.83 -15.59
C THR A 397 16.90 15.89 -14.53
N ILE A 398 15.81 16.27 -13.87
CA ILE A 398 15.00 15.35 -13.07
C ILE A 398 13.84 14.86 -13.93
N THR A 399 13.71 13.52 -14.05
CA THR A 399 12.64 12.86 -14.83
C THR A 399 11.76 12.03 -13.91
N TYR A 400 10.45 12.29 -13.92
CA TYR A 400 9.48 11.54 -13.13
C TYR A 400 8.10 11.51 -13.79
N ALA A 401 7.24 10.62 -13.30
CA ALA A 401 5.90 10.43 -13.86
C ALA A 401 4.95 11.57 -13.50
N ASN A 402 4.01 11.87 -14.41
CA ASN A 402 3.02 12.94 -14.29
C ASN A 402 2.06 12.79 -13.10
N ILE A 403 1.95 11.60 -12.51
CA ILE A 403 1.15 11.32 -11.31
C ILE A 403 1.60 12.10 -10.07
N TYR A 404 2.86 12.58 -10.03
CA TYR A 404 3.42 13.33 -8.90
C TYR A 404 3.21 14.86 -9.00
N GLY A 405 2.59 15.36 -10.07
CA GLY A 405 2.42 16.80 -10.31
C GLY A 405 3.73 17.50 -10.67
N THR A 406 3.72 18.83 -10.67
CA THR A 406 4.89 19.67 -11.02
C THR A 406 5.49 20.37 -9.81
N GLU A 407 4.75 20.50 -8.71
CA GLU A 407 5.07 21.34 -7.55
C GLU A 407 6.36 20.93 -6.88
N ILE A 408 6.57 19.61 -6.68
CA ILE A 408 7.78 19.07 -6.06
C ILE A 408 9.02 19.34 -6.94
N GLY A 409 8.89 19.17 -8.25
CA GLY A 409 9.97 19.46 -9.20
C GLY A 409 10.34 20.94 -9.23
N ASP A 410 9.34 21.83 -9.15
CA ASP A 410 9.54 23.28 -9.12
C ASP A 410 10.24 23.74 -7.84
N GLN A 411 9.90 23.15 -6.69
CA GLN A 411 10.58 23.40 -5.42
C GLN A 411 12.02 22.92 -5.45
N LEU A 412 12.27 21.70 -5.92
CA LEU A 412 13.62 21.14 -6.08
C LEU A 412 14.48 22.04 -7.00
N ARG A 413 13.91 22.50 -8.13
CA ARG A 413 14.58 23.45 -9.03
C ARG A 413 14.97 24.75 -8.32
N SER A 414 14.05 25.31 -7.53
CA SER A 414 14.30 26.55 -6.77
C SER A 414 15.38 26.37 -5.70
N GLN A 415 15.37 25.25 -4.98
CA GLN A 415 16.33 24.97 -3.93
C GLN A 415 17.74 24.72 -4.52
N LEU A 416 17.83 23.91 -5.57
CA LEU A 416 19.12 23.56 -6.20
C LEU A 416 19.76 24.71 -6.97
N ALA A 417 18.98 25.68 -7.46
CA ALA A 417 19.51 26.89 -8.05
C ALA A 417 20.41 27.68 -7.09
N LYS A 418 20.13 27.61 -5.77
CA LYS A 418 20.92 28.29 -4.71
C LYS A 418 22.37 27.80 -4.61
N ILE A 419 22.68 26.62 -5.18
CA ILE A 419 24.01 26.00 -5.16
C ILE A 419 24.67 25.88 -6.55
N GLY A 420 24.12 26.59 -7.56
CA GLY A 420 24.64 26.56 -8.92
C GLY A 420 24.26 25.35 -9.74
N ILE A 421 23.09 24.75 -9.47
CA ILE A 421 22.49 23.70 -10.31
C ILE A 421 21.33 24.28 -11.12
N ASP A 422 21.44 24.18 -12.46
CA ASP A 422 20.35 24.47 -13.42
C ASP A 422 19.55 23.19 -13.65
N LEU A 423 18.46 23.02 -12.89
CA LEU A 423 17.62 21.81 -12.93
C LEU A 423 16.50 21.96 -13.94
N LYS A 424 16.51 21.13 -14.98
CA LYS A 424 15.36 20.93 -15.88
C LYS A 424 14.40 19.91 -15.28
N VAL A 425 13.14 20.30 -15.08
CA VAL A 425 12.07 19.38 -14.69
C VAL A 425 11.44 18.77 -15.95
N ASN A 426 11.43 17.45 -16.04
CA ASN A 426 10.91 16.65 -17.14
C ASN A 426 9.84 15.69 -16.63
N VAL A 427 8.58 16.10 -16.75
CA VAL A 427 7.41 15.30 -16.36
C VAL A 427 6.94 14.49 -17.56
N VAL A 428 6.81 13.18 -17.41
CA VAL A 428 6.49 12.24 -18.49
C VAL A 428 5.33 11.31 -18.09
N GLU A 429 4.75 10.62 -19.05
CA GLU A 429 3.82 9.53 -18.76
C GLU A 429 4.53 8.39 -18.03
N PHE A 430 3.82 7.68 -17.14
CA PHE A 430 4.42 6.61 -16.33
C PHE A 430 5.08 5.51 -17.18
N SER A 431 4.46 5.13 -18.30
CA SER A 431 5.05 4.15 -19.24
C SER A 431 6.36 4.64 -19.86
N THR A 432 6.48 5.93 -20.14
CA THR A 432 7.74 6.55 -20.62
C THR A 432 8.79 6.53 -19.52
N TRP A 433 8.43 6.82 -18.28
CA TRP A 433 9.33 6.72 -17.15
C TRP A 433 9.83 5.27 -16.96
N LEU A 434 8.95 4.26 -17.03
CA LEU A 434 9.33 2.85 -16.97
C LEU A 434 10.33 2.46 -18.06
N GLN A 435 10.13 2.95 -19.28
CA GLN A 435 11.03 2.63 -20.38
C GLN A 435 12.37 3.38 -20.26
N ASP A 436 12.34 4.69 -20.07
CA ASP A 436 13.55 5.53 -20.17
C ASP A 436 14.37 5.50 -18.89
N VAL A 437 13.73 5.60 -17.73
CA VAL A 437 14.40 5.66 -16.43
C VAL A 437 14.67 4.27 -15.88
N TYR A 438 13.61 3.49 -15.68
CA TYR A 438 13.73 2.20 -15.01
C TYR A 438 14.47 1.16 -15.87
N THR A 439 14.06 1.00 -17.13
CA THR A 439 14.62 -0.04 -18.03
C THR A 439 15.94 0.42 -18.66
N ASN A 440 15.92 1.57 -19.32
CA ASN A 440 17.08 2.07 -20.07
C ASN A 440 18.12 2.78 -19.21
N LYS A 441 17.76 3.17 -17.97
CA LYS A 441 18.61 3.93 -17.03
C LYS A 441 19.15 5.23 -17.62
N ASN A 442 18.37 5.86 -18.50
CA ASN A 442 18.73 7.09 -19.20
C ASN A 442 18.17 8.32 -18.46
N TYR A 443 18.82 8.71 -17.37
CA TYR A 443 18.41 9.84 -16.55
C TYR A 443 19.61 10.40 -15.75
N ASP A 444 19.54 11.67 -15.32
CA ASP A 444 20.45 12.25 -14.34
C ASP A 444 19.88 12.03 -12.91
N ILE A 445 18.67 12.52 -12.67
CA ILE A 445 17.91 12.39 -11.42
C ILE A 445 16.50 11.88 -11.73
N SER A 446 15.95 11.04 -10.87
CA SER A 446 14.57 10.60 -10.94
C SER A 446 13.86 10.74 -9.61
N LEU A 447 12.54 10.92 -9.63
CA LEU A 447 11.68 10.92 -8.45
C LEU A 447 10.64 9.82 -8.60
N VAL A 448 10.50 8.99 -7.57
CA VAL A 448 9.49 7.92 -7.49
C VAL A 448 9.09 7.72 -6.03
N ASP A 449 7.83 7.43 -5.83
CA ASP A 449 7.29 6.91 -4.59
C ASP A 449 7.45 5.38 -4.55
N HIS A 450 8.31 4.89 -3.67
CA HIS A 450 8.50 3.47 -3.41
C HIS A 450 7.67 3.08 -2.19
N ASN A 451 6.55 2.42 -2.44
CA ASN A 451 5.57 2.05 -1.42
C ASN A 451 5.77 0.62 -0.85
N GLU A 452 6.72 -0.14 -1.38
CA GLU A 452 7.00 -1.48 -0.92
C GLU A 452 7.73 -1.46 0.42
N SER A 453 7.33 -2.34 1.34
CA SER A 453 8.03 -2.63 2.57
C SER A 453 9.11 -3.69 2.34
N HIS A 454 10.15 -3.72 3.17
CA HIS A 454 11.27 -4.67 3.07
C HIS A 454 12.01 -4.63 1.73
N ASP A 455 12.01 -3.49 1.06
CA ASP A 455 12.53 -3.30 -0.30
C ASP A 455 14.02 -2.92 -0.37
N PHE A 456 14.77 -3.09 0.74
CA PHE A 456 16.19 -2.75 0.81
C PHE A 456 17.06 -3.45 -0.26
N TYR A 457 16.60 -4.57 -0.84
CA TYR A 457 17.27 -5.27 -1.94
C TYR A 457 17.60 -4.33 -3.11
N GLN A 458 16.82 -3.29 -3.34
CA GLN A 458 17.02 -2.30 -4.38
C GLN A 458 18.39 -1.60 -4.27
N TRP A 459 18.93 -1.46 -3.07
CA TRP A 459 20.23 -0.86 -2.79
C TRP A 459 21.38 -1.87 -2.80
N ALA A 460 21.07 -3.15 -2.67
CA ALA A 460 22.02 -4.25 -2.72
C ALA A 460 22.14 -4.90 -4.11
N ASP A 461 21.24 -4.59 -5.04
CA ASP A 461 21.31 -5.05 -6.43
C ASP A 461 22.02 -4.01 -7.32
N PRO A 462 23.26 -4.27 -7.77
CA PRO A 462 24.00 -3.33 -8.62
C PRO A 462 23.39 -3.19 -10.01
N THR A 463 22.41 -4.03 -10.37
CA THR A 463 21.67 -3.98 -11.63
C THR A 463 20.38 -3.19 -11.53
N TYR A 464 19.96 -2.80 -10.32
CA TYR A 464 18.77 -1.95 -10.15
C TYR A 464 18.97 -0.59 -10.83
N TYR A 465 17.90 0.12 -11.14
CA TYR A 465 17.99 1.33 -11.98
C TYR A 465 18.80 2.49 -11.35
N TYR A 466 19.06 2.47 -10.04
CA TYR A 466 19.94 3.43 -9.37
C TYR A 466 21.40 3.36 -9.81
N ASN A 467 21.81 2.24 -10.46
CA ASN A 467 23.20 1.96 -10.82
C ASN A 467 24.18 2.07 -9.63
N TYR A 468 23.67 1.91 -8.41
CA TYR A 468 24.47 1.93 -7.19
C TYR A 468 25.16 0.58 -7.01
N ASP A 469 26.46 0.58 -6.73
CA ASP A 469 27.26 -0.63 -6.63
C ASP A 469 28.25 -0.50 -5.47
N ASN A 470 27.93 -1.11 -4.32
CA ASN A 470 28.76 -1.12 -3.14
C ASN A 470 28.82 -2.55 -2.55
N ALA A 471 29.99 -3.19 -2.67
CA ALA A 471 30.18 -4.57 -2.27
C ALA A 471 29.95 -4.83 -0.76
N GLU A 472 30.21 -3.84 0.10
CA GLU A 472 29.98 -3.98 1.55
C GLU A 472 28.46 -3.92 1.86
N VAL A 473 27.69 -3.05 1.17
CA VAL A 473 26.23 -3.03 1.29
C VAL A 473 25.62 -4.35 0.83
N GLN A 474 26.07 -4.87 -0.31
CA GLN A 474 25.63 -6.18 -0.83
C GLN A 474 25.90 -7.30 0.16
N LYS A 475 27.09 -7.31 0.76
CA LYS A 475 27.49 -8.31 1.77
C LYS A 475 26.66 -8.20 3.04
N LEU A 476 26.46 -6.98 3.57
CA LEU A 476 25.64 -6.76 4.77
C LEU A 476 24.20 -7.17 4.54
N TYR A 477 23.63 -6.85 3.39
CA TYR A 477 22.28 -7.27 3.01
C TYR A 477 22.17 -8.79 2.91
N ALA A 478 23.11 -9.45 2.23
CA ALA A 478 23.12 -10.91 2.14
C ALA A 478 23.21 -11.59 3.53
N GLN A 479 23.99 -11.01 4.45
CA GLN A 479 24.06 -11.48 5.84
C GLN A 479 22.76 -11.22 6.60
N ALA A 480 22.11 -10.08 6.38
CA ALA A 480 20.82 -9.77 7.00
C ALA A 480 19.73 -10.74 6.56
N ILE A 481 19.65 -11.03 5.25
CA ILE A 481 18.68 -11.99 4.71
C ILE A 481 18.94 -13.42 5.21
N ALA A 482 20.19 -13.78 5.46
CA ALA A 482 20.55 -15.09 6.00
C ALA A 482 20.49 -15.16 7.54
N ALA A 483 20.16 -14.07 8.23
CA ALA A 483 20.05 -14.05 9.69
C ALA A 483 18.85 -14.90 10.17
N THR A 484 19.05 -15.61 11.28
CA THR A 484 18.05 -16.47 11.93
C THR A 484 17.44 -15.83 13.18
N ASP A 485 17.72 -14.54 13.42
CA ASP A 485 17.06 -13.74 14.45
C ASP A 485 16.90 -12.28 14.00
N ASP A 486 15.83 -11.66 14.43
CA ASP A 486 15.44 -10.29 14.05
C ASP A 486 16.50 -9.25 14.49
N ALA A 487 17.08 -9.38 15.66
CA ALA A 487 18.06 -8.41 16.18
C ALA A 487 19.33 -8.35 15.32
N THR A 488 19.83 -9.51 14.88
CA THR A 488 20.96 -9.62 13.97
C THR A 488 20.60 -9.04 12.59
N ARG A 489 19.43 -9.41 12.03
CA ARG A 489 18.93 -8.87 10.76
C ARG A 489 18.86 -7.35 10.82
N ASP A 490 18.20 -6.79 11.82
CA ASP A 490 17.94 -5.37 11.95
C ASP A 490 19.26 -4.58 12.13
N THR A 491 20.20 -5.10 12.91
CA THR A 491 21.52 -4.50 13.07
C THR A 491 22.30 -4.45 11.76
N LEU A 492 22.21 -5.49 10.94
CA LEU A 492 22.90 -5.57 9.65
C LEU A 492 22.24 -4.64 8.62
N LEU A 493 20.91 -4.59 8.60
CA LEU A 493 20.15 -3.66 7.73
C LEU A 493 20.42 -2.20 8.09
N ALA A 494 20.40 -1.84 9.38
CA ALA A 494 20.73 -0.49 9.84
C ALA A 494 22.13 -0.06 9.40
N LYS A 495 23.10 -0.94 9.53
CA LYS A 495 24.47 -0.72 9.08
C LYS A 495 24.57 -0.50 7.57
N ALA A 496 23.86 -1.33 6.80
CA ALA A 496 23.80 -1.21 5.35
C ALA A 496 23.11 0.09 4.93
N ALA A 497 21.96 0.44 5.56
CA ALA A 497 21.21 1.66 5.31
C ALA A 497 22.05 2.93 5.56
N LYS A 498 22.82 2.93 6.65
CA LYS A 498 23.74 4.03 6.96
C LYS A 498 24.80 4.21 5.88
N LEU A 499 25.44 3.12 5.42
CA LEU A 499 26.42 3.19 4.32
C LEU A 499 25.79 3.72 3.03
N VAL A 500 24.58 3.24 2.69
CA VAL A 500 23.85 3.76 1.52
C VAL A 500 23.59 5.26 1.68
N SER A 501 23.10 5.69 2.85
CA SER A 501 22.86 7.12 3.08
C SER A 501 24.14 7.95 2.99
N GLU A 502 25.26 7.49 3.58
CA GLU A 502 26.57 8.17 3.53
C GLU A 502 27.12 8.27 2.09
N ASP A 503 26.84 7.27 1.23
CA ASP A 503 27.24 7.27 -0.18
C ASP A 503 26.37 8.17 -1.07
N ALA A 504 25.23 8.59 -0.55
CA ALA A 504 24.31 9.50 -1.20
C ALA A 504 23.89 9.08 -2.64
N PRO A 505 23.46 7.82 -2.91
CA PRO A 505 22.94 7.47 -4.23
C PRO A 505 21.53 8.03 -4.47
N ALA A 506 20.88 8.52 -3.42
CA ALA A 506 19.60 9.18 -3.46
C ALA A 506 19.46 10.20 -2.34
N ASP A 507 18.44 11.04 -2.43
CA ASP A 507 17.84 11.74 -1.31
C ASP A 507 16.44 11.14 -1.06
N TRP A 508 16.15 10.79 0.17
CA TRP A 508 14.83 10.35 0.64
C TRP A 508 14.10 11.59 1.13
N LEU A 509 13.30 12.20 0.23
CA LEU A 509 12.69 13.50 0.47
C LEU A 509 11.79 13.51 1.69
N PHE A 510 11.01 12.46 1.86
CA PHE A 510 10.17 12.20 3.03
C PHE A 510 9.61 10.78 3.01
N ASN A 511 9.20 10.31 4.19
CA ASN A 511 8.33 9.16 4.36
C ASN A 511 6.87 9.68 4.32
N TYR A 512 6.11 9.25 3.32
CA TYR A 512 4.72 9.64 3.15
C TYR A 512 3.87 9.12 4.29
N ARG A 513 2.92 9.92 4.75
CA ARG A 513 1.94 9.55 5.79
C ARG A 513 0.53 9.71 5.28
N VAL A 514 -0.27 8.67 5.48
CA VAL A 514 -1.66 8.66 5.01
C VAL A 514 -2.54 9.44 5.97
N THR A 515 -3.09 10.56 5.51
CA THR A 515 -4.08 11.30 6.29
C THR A 515 -5.46 10.69 6.12
N THR A 516 -6.13 10.47 7.25
CA THR A 516 -7.49 9.95 7.36
C THR A 516 -8.35 10.91 8.18
N ALA A 517 -9.59 11.13 7.73
CA ALA A 517 -10.59 11.92 8.45
C ALA A 517 -11.82 11.08 8.77
N TRP A 518 -12.40 11.23 9.98
CA TRP A 518 -13.61 10.51 10.34
C TRP A 518 -14.48 11.28 11.36
N ALA A 519 -15.76 10.94 11.40
CA ALA A 519 -16.71 11.44 12.41
C ALA A 519 -16.31 10.95 13.82
N ASN A 520 -16.39 11.80 14.85
CA ASN A 520 -15.91 11.51 16.21
C ASN A 520 -16.55 10.29 16.89
N GLY A 521 -17.69 9.79 16.38
CA GLY A 521 -18.30 8.53 16.81
C GLY A 521 -17.57 7.26 16.36
N VAL A 522 -16.64 7.36 15.39
CA VAL A 522 -15.85 6.21 14.89
C VAL A 522 -14.73 5.89 15.87
N LYS A 523 -14.57 4.60 16.18
CA LYS A 523 -13.49 4.08 17.02
C LYS A 523 -12.88 2.84 16.38
N GLY A 524 -11.60 2.58 16.68
CA GLY A 524 -10.88 1.39 16.23
C GLY A 524 -10.55 1.36 14.74
N PHE A 525 -10.64 2.50 14.03
CA PHE A 525 -10.20 2.59 12.64
C PHE A 525 -8.65 2.59 12.60
N PRO A 526 -8.03 1.70 11.79
CA PRO A 526 -6.59 1.63 11.67
C PRO A 526 -6.05 2.89 10.99
N VAL A 527 -4.96 3.43 11.52
CA VAL A 527 -4.36 4.69 11.04
C VAL A 527 -3.10 4.40 10.23
N ASN A 528 -2.23 3.51 10.71
CA ASN A 528 -1.01 3.14 10.02
C ASN A 528 -1.31 2.13 8.91
N LEU A 529 -0.52 2.14 7.84
CA LEU A 529 -0.55 1.18 6.73
C LEU A 529 -1.92 1.03 6.05
N ASN A 530 -2.85 1.96 6.26
CA ASN A 530 -4.25 1.74 5.88
C ASN A 530 -4.52 1.77 4.36
N GLN A 531 -3.53 2.04 3.54
CA GLN A 531 -3.59 1.85 2.08
C GLN A 531 -3.33 0.41 1.64
N THR A 532 -2.65 -0.38 2.46
CA THR A 532 -2.29 -1.78 2.16
C THR A 532 -2.84 -2.78 3.16
N LEU A 533 -3.20 -2.33 4.37
CA LEU A 533 -3.73 -3.15 5.46
C LEU A 533 -4.85 -2.41 6.17
N LEU A 534 -6.09 -2.86 6.01
CA LEU A 534 -7.26 -2.21 6.59
C LEU A 534 -8.12 -3.22 7.39
N PRO A 535 -7.65 -3.70 8.56
CA PRO A 535 -8.41 -4.63 9.38
C PRO A 535 -9.61 -3.93 10.01
N LEU A 536 -10.81 -4.36 9.67
CA LEU A 536 -12.07 -3.70 10.02
C LEU A 536 -12.76 -4.28 11.26
N TYR A 537 -12.26 -5.38 11.81
CA TYR A 537 -12.93 -6.10 12.91
C TYR A 537 -13.08 -5.27 14.20
N ASN A 538 -12.21 -4.29 14.43
CA ASN A 538 -12.28 -3.41 15.61
C ASN A 538 -13.10 -2.14 15.39
N VAL A 539 -13.48 -1.84 14.15
CA VAL A 539 -14.15 -0.58 13.81
C VAL A 539 -15.57 -0.58 14.35
N THR A 540 -15.95 0.50 15.04
CA THR A 540 -17.32 0.76 15.51
C THR A 540 -17.71 2.20 15.23
N TYR A 541 -19.02 2.45 15.16
CA TYR A 541 -19.57 3.79 15.03
C TYR A 541 -20.70 4.01 16.04
N THR A 542 -20.65 5.13 16.76
CA THR A 542 -21.71 5.60 17.66
C THR A 542 -22.30 6.87 17.07
N LYS A 543 -23.63 6.87 16.83
CA LYS A 543 -24.35 8.04 16.30
C LYS A 543 -24.54 9.12 17.33
#